data_c68f6eb43874725322812d5161d72c36
#
_entry.id   c68f6eb43874725322812d5161d72c36
#
_cell.length_a   1.000
_cell.length_b   1.000
_cell.length_c   1.000
_cell.angle_alpha   90.00
_cell.angle_beta   90.00
_cell.angle_gamma   90.00
#
_symmetry.space_group_name_H-M   'P 1'
#
loop_
_entity.id
_entity.type
_entity.pdbx_description
1 polymer ?
#
loop_
_entity_poly.entity_id
_entity_poly.type
_entity_poly.pdbx_seq_one_letter_code
_entity_poly.pdbx_strand_id
1 'polypeptide(L)'
;KQTIATLERLNMLYPDNLEIKLYLLSVLVSADSPNKALTVIEEIKNNEDVTAEDLATVNEIEEEMKARGAPKLWYIAANIDLGGIQNNNVNSVSKTRLKMSSDSREPFASAMVDRTYTGGLGLMAVRTLSETSSLTILPSFTESRQDDENSDDFQGYSLFLGYDTIYKNQSLSPYLSLGKTDYDDDADSFSLAAGLSGSFSVGDRHSFGYGYSFS
;
A
#
# COMPACT_ATOMS: atom_id res chain seq x y z
N LYS A 1 -11.82 5.36 -24.78
CA LYS A 1 -12.66 6.21 -23.87
C LYS A 1 -13.76 6.94 -24.64
N GLN A 2 -13.47 7.62 -25.76
CA GLN A 2 -14.51 8.31 -26.55
C GLN A 2 -15.58 7.37 -27.09
N THR A 3 -15.21 6.18 -27.56
CA THR A 3 -16.15 5.18 -28.10
C THR A 3 -17.16 4.72 -27.04
N ILE A 4 -16.72 4.45 -25.80
CA ILE A 4 -17.60 4.07 -24.69
C ILE A 4 -18.61 5.17 -24.40
N ALA A 5 -18.17 6.43 -24.23
CA ALA A 5 -19.06 7.54 -23.97
C ALA A 5 -20.11 7.77 -25.07
N THR A 6 -19.75 7.52 -26.35
CA THR A 6 -20.67 7.61 -27.45
C THR A 6 -21.71 6.49 -27.42
N LEU A 7 -21.30 5.26 -27.14
CA LEU A 7 -22.19 4.11 -27.02
C LEU A 7 -23.11 4.20 -25.81
N GLU A 8 -22.61 4.67 -24.67
CA GLU A 8 -23.45 4.95 -23.49
C GLU A 8 -24.54 5.98 -23.80
N ARG A 9 -24.21 7.03 -24.56
CA ARG A 9 -25.21 8.00 -25.04
C ARG A 9 -26.24 7.38 -25.99
N LEU A 10 -25.79 6.53 -26.91
CA LEU A 10 -26.71 5.82 -27.82
C LEU A 10 -27.62 4.87 -27.03
N ASN A 11 -27.11 4.14 -26.05
CA ASN A 11 -27.91 3.27 -25.18
C ASN A 11 -28.97 4.07 -24.39
N MET A 12 -28.64 5.29 -23.93
CA MET A 12 -29.63 6.18 -23.29
C MET A 12 -30.70 6.67 -24.24
N LEU A 13 -30.38 6.90 -25.53
CA LEU A 13 -31.32 7.37 -26.52
C LEU A 13 -32.22 6.24 -27.08
N TYR A 14 -31.71 5.02 -27.08
CA TYR A 14 -32.37 3.84 -27.61
C TYR A 14 -32.29 2.68 -26.61
N PRO A 15 -32.99 2.78 -25.47
CA PRO A 15 -32.82 1.85 -24.33
C PRO A 15 -33.27 0.43 -24.64
N ASP A 16 -34.13 0.22 -25.63
CA ASP A 16 -34.66 -1.11 -26.02
C ASP A 16 -33.84 -1.75 -27.15
N ASN A 17 -32.86 -1.07 -27.71
CA ASN A 17 -32.09 -1.58 -28.84
C ASN A 17 -31.01 -2.58 -28.36
N LEU A 18 -31.25 -3.87 -28.59
CA LEU A 18 -30.38 -4.97 -28.21
C LEU A 18 -29.00 -4.91 -28.89
N GLU A 19 -28.92 -4.51 -30.18
CA GLU A 19 -27.65 -4.44 -30.91
C GLU A 19 -26.68 -3.42 -30.29
N ILE A 20 -27.19 -2.25 -29.87
CA ILE A 20 -26.40 -1.23 -29.21
C ILE A 20 -25.87 -1.75 -27.88
N LYS A 21 -26.67 -2.46 -27.10
CA LYS A 21 -26.26 -3.05 -25.82
C LYS A 21 -25.19 -4.12 -25.99
N LEU A 22 -25.36 -5.03 -26.94
CA LEU A 22 -24.37 -6.07 -27.24
C LEU A 22 -23.04 -5.47 -27.71
N TYR A 23 -23.11 -4.44 -28.56
CA TYR A 23 -21.90 -3.74 -28.99
C TYR A 23 -21.21 -2.96 -27.84
N LEU A 24 -22.00 -2.29 -27.01
CA LEU A 24 -21.47 -1.64 -25.80
C LEU A 24 -20.82 -2.66 -24.87
N LEU A 25 -21.44 -3.80 -24.63
CA LEU A 25 -20.87 -4.89 -23.83
C LEU A 25 -19.52 -5.35 -24.38
N SER A 26 -19.41 -5.62 -25.70
CA SER A 26 -18.15 -6.05 -26.31
C SER A 26 -17.03 -5.05 -26.13
N VAL A 27 -17.33 -3.74 -26.21
CA VAL A 27 -16.34 -2.67 -26.01
C VAL A 27 -15.96 -2.54 -24.54
N LEU A 28 -16.89 -2.73 -23.59
CA LEU A 28 -16.62 -2.71 -22.16
C LEU A 28 -15.76 -3.88 -21.72
N VAL A 29 -16.00 -5.08 -22.24
CA VAL A 29 -15.17 -6.28 -22.05
C VAL A 29 -13.74 -6.03 -22.55
N SER A 30 -13.60 -5.49 -23.77
CA SER A 30 -12.30 -5.17 -24.37
C SER A 30 -11.55 -4.06 -23.61
N ALA A 31 -12.28 -3.17 -22.95
CA ALA A 31 -11.73 -2.07 -22.13
C ALA A 31 -11.48 -2.45 -20.67
N ASP A 32 -11.65 -3.73 -20.33
CA ASP A 32 -11.50 -4.28 -18.97
C ASP A 32 -12.28 -3.46 -17.91
N SER A 33 -13.57 -3.23 -18.20
CA SER A 33 -14.48 -2.45 -17.35
C SER A 33 -15.60 -3.35 -16.79
N PRO A 34 -15.28 -4.29 -15.87
CA PRO A 34 -16.19 -5.36 -15.46
C PRO A 34 -17.49 -4.83 -14.83
N ASN A 35 -17.44 -3.81 -13.98
CA ASN A 35 -18.64 -3.30 -13.31
C ASN A 35 -19.65 -2.68 -14.31
N LYS A 36 -19.16 -1.94 -15.29
CA LYS A 36 -20.03 -1.39 -16.35
C LYS A 36 -20.57 -2.48 -17.25
N ALA A 37 -19.74 -3.48 -17.57
CA ALA A 37 -20.16 -4.63 -18.35
C ALA A 37 -21.29 -5.40 -17.64
N LEU A 38 -21.18 -5.63 -16.33
CA LEU A 38 -22.23 -6.31 -15.54
C LEU A 38 -23.55 -5.52 -15.55
N THR A 39 -23.53 -4.20 -15.49
CA THR A 39 -24.73 -3.37 -15.58
C THR A 39 -25.41 -3.56 -16.95
N VAL A 40 -24.62 -3.53 -18.04
CA VAL A 40 -25.17 -3.72 -19.40
C VAL A 40 -25.69 -5.15 -19.60
N ILE A 41 -25.04 -6.15 -18.99
CA ILE A 41 -25.50 -7.54 -18.98
C ILE A 41 -26.89 -7.66 -18.35
N GLU A 42 -27.13 -7.01 -17.22
CA GLU A 42 -28.46 -7.00 -16.60
C GLU A 42 -29.52 -6.35 -17.50
N GLU A 43 -29.17 -5.25 -18.19
CA GLU A 43 -30.04 -4.60 -19.14
C GLU A 43 -30.36 -5.51 -20.37
N ILE A 44 -29.39 -6.29 -20.86
CA ILE A 44 -29.58 -7.24 -21.94
C ILE A 44 -30.51 -8.39 -21.51
N LYS A 45 -30.28 -8.95 -20.32
CA LYS A 45 -31.12 -10.06 -19.81
C LYS A 45 -32.58 -9.67 -19.59
N ASN A 46 -32.84 -8.40 -19.34
CA ASN A 46 -34.20 -7.87 -19.19
C ASN A 46 -34.85 -7.40 -20.53
N ASN A 47 -34.14 -7.55 -21.66
CA ASN A 47 -34.66 -7.13 -22.97
C ASN A 47 -35.55 -8.23 -23.56
N GLU A 48 -36.71 -7.85 -24.08
CA GLU A 48 -37.68 -8.78 -24.62
C GLU A 48 -37.23 -9.47 -25.93
N ASP A 49 -36.34 -8.83 -26.68
CA ASP A 49 -35.84 -9.30 -27.98
C ASP A 49 -34.61 -10.24 -27.86
N VAL A 50 -34.15 -10.55 -26.65
CA VAL A 50 -32.96 -11.37 -26.44
C VAL A 50 -33.25 -12.84 -26.80
N THR A 51 -32.36 -13.43 -27.61
CA THR A 51 -32.47 -14.84 -28.00
C THR A 51 -31.83 -15.78 -26.96
N ALA A 52 -32.16 -17.09 -27.03
CA ALA A 52 -31.51 -18.07 -26.14
C ALA A 52 -30.01 -18.21 -26.41
N GLU A 53 -29.54 -17.94 -27.62
CA GLU A 53 -28.14 -17.97 -28.00
C GLU A 53 -27.39 -16.74 -27.41
N ASP A 54 -28.00 -15.55 -27.50
CA ASP A 54 -27.46 -14.34 -26.88
C ASP A 54 -27.34 -14.49 -25.37
N LEU A 55 -28.39 -15.06 -24.74
CA LEU A 55 -28.37 -15.32 -23.29
C LEU A 55 -27.25 -16.28 -22.87
N ALA A 56 -26.97 -17.31 -23.64
CA ALA A 56 -25.88 -18.23 -23.34
C ALA A 56 -24.53 -17.51 -23.38
N THR A 57 -24.28 -16.70 -24.42
CA THR A 57 -23.07 -15.91 -24.60
C THR A 57 -22.92 -14.85 -23.50
N VAL A 58 -24.01 -14.15 -23.18
CA VAL A 58 -24.02 -13.11 -22.14
C VAL A 58 -23.77 -13.70 -20.76
N ASN A 59 -24.30 -14.92 -20.48
CA ASN A 59 -24.03 -15.60 -19.21
C ASN A 59 -22.55 -16.01 -19.06
N GLU A 60 -21.91 -16.48 -20.13
CA GLU A 60 -20.49 -16.79 -20.14
C GLU A 60 -19.63 -15.53 -19.84
N ILE A 61 -19.94 -14.43 -20.54
CA ILE A 61 -19.30 -13.14 -20.31
C ILE A 61 -19.55 -12.64 -18.88
N GLU A 62 -20.75 -12.83 -18.34
CA GLU A 62 -21.07 -12.44 -16.96
C GLU A 62 -20.18 -13.14 -15.94
N GLU A 63 -20.01 -14.46 -16.05
CA GLU A 63 -19.15 -15.21 -15.15
C GLU A 63 -17.69 -14.76 -15.27
N GLU A 64 -17.22 -14.50 -16.48
CA GLU A 64 -15.88 -13.94 -16.69
C GLU A 64 -15.74 -12.53 -16.07
N MET A 65 -16.73 -11.65 -16.27
CA MET A 65 -16.71 -10.30 -15.72
C MET A 65 -16.83 -10.29 -14.19
N LYS A 66 -17.63 -11.18 -13.60
CA LYS A 66 -17.69 -11.38 -12.15
C LYS A 66 -16.34 -11.83 -11.59
N ALA A 67 -15.67 -12.75 -12.28
CA ALA A 67 -14.34 -13.21 -11.86
C ALA A 67 -13.28 -12.11 -11.96
N ARG A 68 -13.35 -11.24 -12.97
CA ARG A 68 -12.45 -10.09 -13.15
C ARG A 68 -12.77 -8.94 -12.19
N GLY A 69 -14.06 -8.67 -11.97
CA GLY A 69 -14.56 -7.61 -11.09
C GLY A 69 -14.65 -8.02 -9.63
N ALA A 70 -14.50 -9.31 -9.30
CA ALA A 70 -14.46 -9.77 -7.94
C ALA A 70 -13.27 -9.07 -7.22
N PRO A 71 -13.51 -8.31 -6.16
CA PRO A 71 -12.43 -7.70 -5.42
C PRO A 71 -11.49 -8.82 -5.01
N LYS A 72 -10.22 -8.76 -5.42
CA LYS A 72 -9.20 -9.70 -4.94
C LYS A 72 -9.23 -9.62 -3.43
N LEU A 73 -9.69 -10.69 -2.79
CA LEU A 73 -10.06 -10.68 -1.37
C LEU A 73 -8.90 -10.12 -0.52
N TRP A 74 -7.69 -10.59 -0.78
CA TRP A 74 -6.47 -10.09 -0.14
C TRP A 74 -5.25 -10.37 -1.01
N TYR A 75 -4.37 -9.39 -1.11
CA TYR A 75 -2.98 -9.60 -1.49
C TYR A 75 -2.14 -9.61 -0.21
N ILE A 76 -1.37 -10.67 0.02
CA ILE A 76 -0.53 -10.82 1.20
C ILE A 76 0.90 -11.06 0.74
N ALA A 77 1.82 -10.27 1.27
CA ALA A 77 3.25 -10.45 1.09
C ALA A 77 3.95 -10.44 2.45
N ALA A 78 5.04 -11.19 2.57
CA ALA A 78 5.90 -11.17 3.74
C ALA A 78 7.32 -10.82 3.31
N ASN A 79 8.02 -10.08 4.13
CA ASN A 79 9.45 -9.82 4.00
C ASN A 79 10.17 -10.21 5.28
N ILE A 80 11.39 -10.70 5.12
CA ILE A 80 12.31 -10.99 6.21
C ILE A 80 13.58 -10.22 5.91
N ASP A 81 14.01 -9.40 6.85
CA ASP A 81 15.22 -8.62 6.75
C ASP A 81 16.23 -9.15 7.77
N LEU A 82 17.46 -9.36 7.33
CA LEU A 82 18.56 -9.76 8.19
C LEU A 82 19.76 -8.88 7.87
N GLY A 83 20.38 -8.33 8.88
CA GLY A 83 21.52 -7.45 8.74
C GLY A 83 22.56 -7.66 9.84
N GLY A 84 23.76 -7.19 9.57
CA GLY A 84 24.82 -7.15 10.56
C GLY A 84 25.78 -6.02 10.22
N ILE A 85 26.16 -5.26 11.22
CA ILE A 85 27.12 -4.14 11.11
C ILE A 85 28.19 -4.34 12.19
N GLN A 86 29.45 -4.18 11.81
CA GLN A 86 30.53 -4.08 12.77
C GLN A 86 30.92 -2.61 12.95
N ASN A 87 30.74 -2.10 14.14
CA ASN A 87 31.22 -0.79 14.55
C ASN A 87 32.57 -0.93 15.29
N ASN A 88 33.60 -0.27 14.77
CA ASN A 88 34.95 -0.36 15.32
C ASN A 88 35.25 0.74 16.34
N ASN A 89 34.27 1.53 16.76
CA ASN A 89 34.45 2.62 17.72
C ASN A 89 33.10 3.01 18.36
N VAL A 90 32.45 2.08 19.03
CA VAL A 90 31.16 2.26 19.69
C VAL A 90 31.22 3.39 20.74
N ASN A 91 32.29 3.44 21.49
CA ASN A 91 32.48 4.45 22.54
C ASN A 91 32.96 5.83 22.02
N SER A 92 32.94 6.03 20.70
CA SER A 92 33.31 7.32 20.06
C SER A 92 34.66 7.90 20.50
N VAL A 93 35.62 7.05 20.80
CA VAL A 93 36.96 7.49 21.21
C VAL A 93 37.69 8.07 19.99
N SER A 94 38.13 9.32 20.11
CA SER A 94 38.94 9.96 19.07
C SER A 94 40.30 9.27 18.93
N LYS A 95 40.62 8.84 17.71
CA LYS A 95 41.96 8.31 17.36
C LYS A 95 43.07 9.34 17.51
N THR A 96 42.77 10.63 17.57
CA THR A 96 43.68 11.76 17.72
C THR A 96 43.52 12.42 19.08
N ARG A 97 43.83 11.71 20.16
CA ARG A 97 43.99 12.37 21.45
C ARG A 97 45.38 12.99 21.48
N LEU A 98 45.45 14.30 21.33
CA LEU A 98 46.65 15.08 21.68
C LEU A 98 46.89 14.90 23.16
N LYS A 99 48.05 14.34 23.50
CA LYS A 99 48.54 14.19 24.86
C LYS A 99 48.87 15.59 25.40
N MET A 100 47.92 16.24 26.06
CA MET A 100 48.11 17.61 26.57
C MET A 100 48.67 17.69 28.01
N SER A 101 48.88 16.56 28.66
CA SER A 101 49.46 16.57 30.00
C SER A 101 50.23 15.28 30.31
N SER A 102 51.44 15.42 30.81
CA SER A 102 52.32 14.31 31.21
C SER A 102 51.90 13.64 32.53
N ASP A 103 50.83 14.10 33.19
CA ASP A 103 50.49 13.71 34.55
C ASP A 103 49.15 12.96 34.71
N SER A 104 48.42 12.69 33.65
CA SER A 104 47.22 11.89 33.76
C SER A 104 47.52 10.40 33.59
N ARG A 105 47.50 9.69 34.72
CA ARG A 105 47.60 8.21 34.80
C ARG A 105 46.30 7.48 34.37
N GLU A 106 45.41 8.14 33.68
CA GLU A 106 44.24 7.46 33.16
C GLU A 106 44.61 6.61 31.96
N PRO A 107 44.24 5.32 31.95
CA PRO A 107 44.45 4.48 30.79
C PRO A 107 43.72 5.10 29.61
N PHE A 108 44.38 5.16 28.45
CA PHE A 108 43.71 5.56 27.21
C PHE A 108 42.56 4.60 26.97
N ALA A 109 41.34 5.12 26.93
CA ALA A 109 40.23 4.34 26.45
C ALA A 109 40.54 3.88 25.03
N SER A 110 40.62 2.58 24.82
CA SER A 110 40.73 2.01 23.49
C SER A 110 39.37 2.09 22.81
N ALA A 111 39.36 2.22 21.49
CA ALA A 111 38.13 2.09 20.73
C ALA A 111 37.55 0.68 20.94
N MET A 112 36.31 0.60 21.35
CA MET A 112 35.60 -0.65 21.50
C MET A 112 35.02 -1.05 20.14
N VAL A 113 35.14 -2.33 19.82
CA VAL A 113 34.56 -2.92 18.64
C VAL A 113 33.30 -3.65 19.05
N ASP A 114 32.21 -3.35 18.40
CA ASP A 114 30.97 -4.06 18.63
C ASP A 114 30.32 -4.47 17.32
N ARG A 115 29.45 -5.45 17.37
CA ARG A 115 28.69 -5.96 16.23
C ARG A 115 27.22 -5.84 16.54
N THR A 116 26.51 -5.21 15.65
CA THR A 116 25.06 -5.09 15.72
C THR A 116 24.44 -6.09 14.74
N TYR A 117 23.53 -6.90 15.22
CA TYR A 117 22.70 -7.80 14.42
C TYR A 117 21.29 -7.27 14.40
N THR A 118 20.72 -7.19 13.20
CA THR A 118 19.34 -6.76 13.03
C THR A 118 18.53 -7.84 12.36
N GLY A 119 17.33 -8.07 12.87
CA GLY A 119 16.35 -8.95 12.27
C GLY A 119 15.01 -8.25 12.16
N GLY A 120 14.29 -8.50 11.08
CA GLY A 120 12.98 -7.92 10.88
C GLY A 120 12.04 -8.87 10.17
N LEU A 121 10.76 -8.79 10.52
CA LEU A 121 9.66 -9.46 9.85
C LEU A 121 8.59 -8.43 9.55
N GLY A 122 8.24 -8.29 8.28
CA GLY A 122 7.13 -7.45 7.85
C GLY A 122 6.08 -8.28 7.11
N LEU A 123 4.82 -7.94 7.34
CA LEU A 123 3.71 -8.46 6.56
C LEU A 123 2.99 -7.28 5.90
N MET A 124 2.60 -7.47 4.66
CA MET A 124 1.74 -6.52 3.94
C MET A 124 0.48 -7.25 3.52
N ALA A 125 -0.66 -6.76 3.97
CA ALA A 125 -1.96 -7.21 3.53
C ALA A 125 -2.70 -6.06 2.87
N VAL A 126 -3.08 -6.22 1.61
CA VAL A 126 -3.85 -5.23 0.85
C VAL A 126 -5.15 -5.85 0.42
N ARG A 127 -6.27 -5.21 0.73
CA ARG A 127 -7.60 -5.57 0.28
C ARG A 127 -8.14 -4.51 -0.66
N THR A 128 -8.41 -4.89 -1.89
CA THR A 128 -9.18 -4.06 -2.81
C THR A 128 -10.64 -4.07 -2.38
N LEU A 129 -11.19 -2.90 -2.06
CA LEU A 129 -12.59 -2.73 -1.64
C LEU A 129 -13.50 -2.37 -2.81
N SER A 130 -12.94 -1.63 -3.78
CA SER A 130 -13.62 -1.26 -5.04
C SER A 130 -12.57 -0.99 -6.12
N GLU A 131 -12.98 -0.66 -7.34
CA GLU A 131 -12.08 -0.22 -8.41
C GLU A 131 -11.23 1.01 -8.04
N THR A 132 -11.68 1.78 -7.09
CA THR A 132 -11.07 3.05 -6.71
C THR A 132 -10.61 3.10 -5.27
N SER A 133 -10.74 2.01 -4.51
CA SER A 133 -10.36 2.02 -3.10
C SER A 133 -9.72 0.72 -2.62
N SER A 134 -8.75 0.86 -1.72
CA SER A 134 -8.06 -0.25 -1.08
C SER A 134 -7.75 0.05 0.39
N LEU A 135 -7.65 -1.03 1.16
CA LEU A 135 -7.20 -1.03 2.55
C LEU A 135 -5.84 -1.72 2.62
N THR A 136 -4.88 -1.08 3.29
CA THR A 136 -3.53 -1.61 3.51
C THR A 136 -3.29 -1.80 5.00
N ILE A 137 -2.75 -2.94 5.38
CA ILE A 137 -2.36 -3.29 6.75
C ILE A 137 -0.91 -3.77 6.70
N LEU A 138 -0.02 -3.12 7.45
CA LEU A 138 1.40 -3.44 7.51
C LEU A 138 1.84 -3.61 8.97
N PRO A 139 1.70 -4.79 9.58
CA PRO A 139 2.39 -5.10 10.82
C PRO A 139 3.87 -5.39 10.53
N SER A 140 4.76 -4.91 11.40
CA SER A 140 6.17 -5.26 11.37
C SER A 140 6.75 -5.46 12.77
N PHE A 141 7.78 -6.29 12.81
CA PHE A 141 8.63 -6.53 13.96
C PHE A 141 10.08 -6.31 13.54
N THR A 142 10.85 -5.67 14.38
CA THR A 142 12.30 -5.48 14.20
C THR A 142 12.98 -5.74 15.52
N GLU A 143 14.11 -6.43 15.48
CA GLU A 143 14.98 -6.68 16.61
C GLU A 143 16.38 -6.21 16.25
N SER A 144 17.05 -5.54 17.20
CA SER A 144 18.46 -5.16 17.11
C SER A 144 19.17 -5.62 18.36
N ARG A 145 20.30 -6.29 18.20
CA ARG A 145 21.16 -6.73 19.30
C ARG A 145 22.60 -6.38 19.05
N GLN A 146 23.28 -5.98 20.11
CA GLN A 146 24.73 -5.74 20.11
C GLN A 146 25.46 -6.82 20.91
N ASP A 147 26.69 -7.13 20.52
CA ASP A 147 27.47 -8.19 21.19
C ASP A 147 28.01 -7.71 22.54
N ASP A 148 28.54 -6.47 22.60
CA ASP A 148 29.33 -5.99 23.72
C ASP A 148 28.68 -4.81 24.48
N GLU A 149 27.65 -4.16 23.91
CA GLU A 149 26.96 -2.99 24.49
C GLU A 149 25.45 -3.20 24.46
N ASN A 150 24.91 -3.80 25.52
CA ASN A 150 23.51 -4.21 25.59
C ASN A 150 22.51 -3.04 25.71
N SER A 151 23.00 -1.83 26.05
CA SER A 151 22.13 -0.65 26.21
C SER A 151 21.41 -0.22 24.93
N ASP A 152 21.90 -0.64 23.78
CA ASP A 152 21.30 -0.34 22.48
C ASP A 152 20.44 -1.48 21.91
N ASP A 153 20.28 -2.57 22.67
CA ASP A 153 19.40 -3.66 22.29
C ASP A 153 17.93 -3.20 22.35
N PHE A 154 17.20 -3.48 21.30
CA PHE A 154 15.77 -3.13 21.25
C PHE A 154 14.94 -4.09 20.44
N GLN A 155 13.65 -4.14 20.75
CA GLN A 155 12.61 -4.76 19.97
C GLN A 155 11.57 -3.72 19.57
N GLY A 156 11.31 -3.63 18.25
CA GLY A 156 10.35 -2.70 17.68
C GLY A 156 9.15 -3.42 17.09
N TYR A 157 7.98 -2.91 17.40
CA TYR A 157 6.71 -3.37 16.83
C TYR A 157 6.03 -2.21 16.15
N SER A 158 5.54 -2.38 14.95
CA SER A 158 4.73 -1.37 14.31
C SER A 158 3.50 -1.93 13.60
N LEU A 159 2.47 -1.11 13.52
CA LEU A 159 1.27 -1.38 12.75
C LEU A 159 0.90 -0.13 11.96
N PHE A 160 0.90 -0.24 10.64
CA PHE A 160 0.39 0.79 9.75
C PHE A 160 -0.95 0.35 9.17
N LEU A 161 -1.92 1.25 9.18
CA LEU A 161 -3.23 1.09 8.56
C LEU A 161 -3.42 2.24 7.57
N GLY A 162 -3.59 1.93 6.30
CA GLY A 162 -3.81 2.89 5.24
C GLY A 162 -5.10 2.60 4.47
N TYR A 163 -5.82 3.65 4.08
CA TYR A 163 -6.96 3.55 3.19
C TYR A 163 -6.74 4.47 2.00
N ASP A 164 -6.66 3.91 0.81
CA ASP A 164 -6.50 4.66 -0.42
C ASP A 164 -7.82 4.71 -1.17
N THR A 165 -8.18 5.88 -1.66
CA THR A 165 -9.36 6.04 -2.52
C THR A 165 -9.14 7.09 -3.60
N ILE A 166 -9.79 6.87 -4.74
CA ILE A 166 -9.78 7.81 -5.86
C ILE A 166 -11.22 8.26 -6.10
N TYR A 167 -11.45 9.55 -6.01
CA TYR A 167 -12.73 10.15 -6.32
C TYR A 167 -12.58 11.20 -7.43
N LYS A 168 -13.14 10.91 -8.60
CA LYS A 168 -12.96 11.72 -9.82
C LYS A 168 -11.48 11.83 -10.21
N ASN A 169 -10.88 13.00 -10.03
CA ASN A 169 -9.49 13.32 -10.32
C ASN A 169 -8.64 13.56 -9.06
N GLN A 170 -9.14 13.14 -7.90
CA GLN A 170 -8.46 13.30 -6.61
C GLN A 170 -8.16 11.94 -6.02
N SER A 171 -6.93 11.75 -5.51
CA SER A 171 -6.59 10.66 -4.61
C SER A 171 -6.61 11.14 -3.18
N LEU A 172 -7.00 10.27 -2.27
CA LEU A 172 -7.05 10.52 -0.83
C LEU A 172 -6.57 9.28 -0.09
N SER A 173 -5.59 9.45 0.79
CA SER A 173 -4.92 8.36 1.51
C SER A 173 -4.76 8.71 2.99
N PRO A 174 -5.82 8.57 3.81
CA PRO A 174 -5.70 8.62 5.26
C PRO A 174 -4.93 7.40 5.79
N TYR A 175 -4.15 7.61 6.85
CA TYR A 175 -3.43 6.54 7.50
C TYR A 175 -3.36 6.73 9.02
N LEU A 176 -3.12 5.61 9.71
CA LEU A 176 -2.79 5.52 11.12
C LEU A 176 -1.56 4.64 11.26
N SER A 177 -0.60 5.06 12.08
CA SER A 177 0.58 4.28 12.43
C SER A 177 0.73 4.22 13.94
N LEU A 178 0.94 3.03 14.45
CA LEU A 178 1.22 2.74 15.85
C LEU A 178 2.59 2.09 15.92
N GLY A 179 3.40 2.47 16.91
CA GLY A 179 4.69 1.86 17.17
C GLY A 179 4.95 1.70 18.67
N LYS A 180 5.65 0.64 19.02
CA LYS A 180 6.22 0.39 20.34
C LYS A 180 7.65 -0.06 20.15
N THR A 181 8.55 0.50 20.94
CA THR A 181 9.93 0.03 21.02
C THR A 181 10.25 -0.26 22.47
N ASP A 182 10.67 -1.48 22.73
CA ASP A 182 11.11 -1.96 24.02
C ASP A 182 12.65 -1.97 24.01
N TYR A 183 13.28 -1.32 24.97
CA TYR A 183 14.74 -1.29 25.16
C TYR A 183 15.09 -2.12 26.38
N ASP A 184 16.21 -2.83 26.34
CA ASP A 184 16.61 -3.70 27.46
C ASP A 184 16.95 -2.89 28.72
N ASP A 185 17.57 -1.73 28.59
CA ASP A 185 18.05 -0.91 29.70
C ASP A 185 17.33 0.44 29.86
N ASP A 186 16.49 0.84 28.89
CA ASP A 186 15.81 2.13 28.89
C ASP A 186 14.28 1.98 28.97
N ALA A 187 13.60 3.12 29.13
CA ALA A 187 12.15 3.14 29.16
C ALA A 187 11.59 2.87 27.77
N ASP A 188 10.58 2.00 27.70
CA ASP A 188 9.81 1.72 26.50
C ASP A 188 9.29 3.01 25.85
N SER A 189 9.33 3.07 24.54
CA SER A 189 8.73 4.16 23.79
C SER A 189 7.46 3.70 23.07
N PHE A 190 6.51 4.61 23.00
CA PHE A 190 5.28 4.42 22.24
C PHE A 190 5.08 5.57 21.26
N SER A 191 4.74 5.27 20.03
CA SER A 191 4.48 6.26 18.99
C SER A 191 3.09 6.05 18.38
N LEU A 192 2.42 7.16 18.15
CA LEU A 192 1.14 7.21 17.45
C LEU A 192 1.24 8.30 16.39
N ALA A 193 1.01 7.97 15.13
CA ALA A 193 0.92 8.94 14.06
C ALA A 193 -0.36 8.73 13.26
N ALA A 194 -0.98 9.82 12.88
CA ALA A 194 -2.11 9.83 11.96
C ALA A 194 -1.89 10.87 10.89
N GLY A 195 -2.32 10.59 9.67
CA GLY A 195 -2.13 11.54 8.60
C GLY A 195 -3.12 11.34 7.45
N LEU A 196 -3.09 12.32 6.58
CA LEU A 196 -3.86 12.38 5.36
C LEU A 196 -2.96 12.87 4.25
N SER A 197 -2.83 12.12 3.19
CA SER A 197 -2.17 12.55 1.97
C SER A 197 -3.11 12.41 0.79
N GLY A 198 -2.78 13.07 -0.30
CA GLY A 198 -3.56 12.97 -1.51
C GLY A 198 -3.00 13.81 -2.64
N SER A 199 -3.64 13.71 -3.79
CA SER A 199 -3.31 14.50 -4.96
C SER A 199 -4.57 14.84 -5.75
N PHE A 200 -4.50 15.92 -6.52
CA PHE A 200 -5.53 16.26 -7.50
C PHE A 200 -4.88 16.68 -8.81
N SER A 201 -5.53 16.30 -9.90
CA SER A 201 -5.09 16.65 -11.25
C SER A 201 -5.88 17.84 -11.78
N VAL A 202 -5.15 18.78 -12.38
CA VAL A 202 -5.72 19.96 -13.06
C VAL A 202 -5.36 19.87 -14.54
N GLY A 203 -6.36 19.50 -15.35
CA GLY A 203 -6.15 19.16 -16.75
C GLY A 203 -5.28 17.91 -16.91
N ASP A 204 -4.72 17.72 -18.11
CA ASP A 204 -3.98 16.50 -18.46
C ASP A 204 -2.48 16.57 -18.13
N ARG A 205 -1.99 17.69 -17.64
CA ARG A 205 -0.53 17.95 -17.51
C ARG A 205 -0.05 18.29 -16.11
N HIS A 206 -0.94 18.62 -15.19
CA HIS A 206 -0.55 19.09 -13.86
C HIS A 206 -1.20 18.23 -12.78
N SER A 207 -0.39 17.82 -11.78
CA SER A 207 -0.85 17.18 -10.57
C SER A 207 -0.23 17.87 -9.37
N PHE A 208 -1.04 18.09 -8.33
CA PHE A 208 -0.65 18.72 -7.08
C PHE A 208 -0.87 17.72 -5.95
N GLY A 209 0.19 17.48 -5.16
CA GLY A 209 0.13 16.64 -3.96
C GLY A 209 -0.03 17.50 -2.70
N TYR A 210 -0.69 16.95 -1.69
CA TYR A 210 -0.78 17.52 -0.36
C TYR A 210 -0.65 16.41 0.69
N GLY A 211 -0.21 16.79 1.88
CA GLY A 211 -0.10 15.88 3.01
C GLY A 211 -0.10 16.62 4.32
N TYR A 212 -0.69 15.99 5.33
CA TYR A 212 -0.75 16.48 6.70
C TYR A 212 -0.62 15.28 7.65
N SER A 213 0.21 15.43 8.70
CA SER A 213 0.42 14.37 9.69
C SER A 213 0.55 14.95 11.10
N PHE A 214 0.14 14.16 12.06
CA PHE A 214 0.37 14.34 13.48
C PHE A 214 1.19 13.17 14.01
N SER A 215 2.08 13.44 14.94
CA SER A 215 2.87 12.44 15.66
C SER A 215 2.99 12.85 17.13
#